data_3e1c350bdfefdca9dabbe46963cc940d
#
_entry.id   3e1c350bdfefdca9dabbe46963cc940d
#
_cell.length_a   1.000
_cell.length_b   1.000
_cell.length_c   1.000
_cell.angle_alpha   90.00
_cell.angle_beta   90.00
_cell.angle_gamma   90.00
#
_symmetry.space_group_name_H-M   'P 1'
#
loop_
_entity.id
_entity.type
_entity.pdbx_description
1 polymer ?
#
loop_
_entity_poly.entity_id
_entity_poly.type
_entity_poly.pdbx_seq_one_letter_code
_entity_poly.pdbx_strand_id
1 'polypeptide(L)'
;MSESRQFGDLGTQLVMESRRSTQTDTLLKYNDSLVRSIIRELRELEKAAITIAENEPMTAEGPPPALIIYQTAINRNKRCLLAYHMHRTDRLRDMYWAAGGALPHILSNTDTRGKLSPHEVDYLKQYNASVMEFRGTFSGELDITSGIEHPPKDLHAVVRVVRDCGTITTELGNIDFKQGQRFTVRRADIEHLIVQGYLEEVL
;
A
#
# COMPACT_ATOMS: atom_id res chain seq x y z
N MET A 1 35.76 -8.15 -13.54
CA MET A 1 35.85 -6.68 -13.72
C MET A 1 34.75 -6.07 -12.85
N SER A 2 35.12 -5.45 -11.77
CA SER A 2 34.17 -4.71 -10.90
C SER A 2 33.78 -3.45 -11.68
N GLU A 3 32.54 -3.43 -12.21
CA GLU A 3 31.95 -2.19 -12.73
C GLU A 3 32.05 -1.14 -11.62
N SER A 4 32.66 -0.02 -11.92
CA SER A 4 32.75 1.11 -11.01
C SER A 4 31.33 1.66 -10.77
N ARG A 5 30.70 1.16 -9.73
CA ARG A 5 29.34 1.52 -9.35
C ARG A 5 29.31 3.00 -8.98
N GLN A 6 28.47 3.77 -9.66
CA GLN A 6 28.29 5.19 -9.35
C GLN A 6 27.34 5.37 -8.15
N PHE A 7 27.57 6.41 -7.36
CA PHE A 7 26.68 6.75 -6.25
C PHE A 7 25.27 7.05 -6.79
N GLY A 8 24.27 6.39 -6.20
CA GLY A 8 22.87 6.57 -6.57
C GLY A 8 22.33 5.63 -7.64
N ASP A 9 23.15 4.71 -8.20
CA ASP A 9 22.67 3.69 -9.17
C ASP A 9 21.62 2.78 -8.55
N LEU A 10 21.80 2.40 -7.27
CA LEU A 10 20.82 1.61 -6.52
C LEU A 10 19.49 2.34 -6.34
N GLY A 11 19.56 3.62 -6.01
CA GLY A 11 18.38 4.47 -5.90
C GLY A 11 17.62 4.55 -7.23
N THR A 12 18.36 4.64 -8.35
CA THR A 12 17.76 4.63 -9.69
C THR A 12 17.06 3.32 -10.00
N GLN A 13 17.65 2.17 -9.66
CA GLN A 13 17.03 0.85 -9.83
C GLN A 13 15.71 0.76 -9.05
N LEU A 14 15.67 1.27 -7.81
CA LEU A 14 14.47 1.26 -6.98
C LEU A 14 13.34 2.12 -7.57
N VAL A 15 13.68 3.29 -8.11
CA VAL A 15 12.72 4.16 -8.80
C VAL A 15 12.19 3.50 -10.09
N MET A 16 13.05 2.82 -10.85
CA MET A 16 12.63 2.07 -12.05
C MET A 16 11.67 0.93 -11.71
N GLU A 17 11.86 0.26 -10.56
CA GLU A 17 10.94 -0.76 -10.06
C GLU A 17 9.57 -0.15 -9.73
N SER A 18 9.53 1.00 -9.04
CA SER A 18 8.29 1.74 -8.78
C SER A 18 7.57 2.14 -10.06
N ARG A 19 8.33 2.64 -11.06
CA ARG A 19 7.79 2.99 -12.37
C ARG A 19 7.18 1.79 -13.09
N ARG A 20 7.82 0.62 -13.02
CA ARG A 20 7.27 -0.63 -13.57
C ARG A 20 5.96 -1.01 -12.87
N SER A 21 5.90 -0.91 -11.55
CA SER A 21 4.68 -1.14 -10.77
C SER A 21 3.53 -0.23 -11.22
N THR A 22 3.82 1.04 -11.51
CA THR A 22 2.82 1.98 -12.06
C THR A 22 2.35 1.57 -13.46
N GLN A 23 3.27 1.18 -14.34
CA GLN A 23 2.95 0.81 -15.72
C GLN A 23 2.13 -0.49 -15.82
N THR A 24 2.37 -1.44 -14.93
CA THR A 24 1.67 -2.74 -14.90
C THR A 24 0.43 -2.71 -14.02
N ASP A 25 0.16 -1.61 -13.35
CA ASP A 25 -0.91 -1.43 -12.37
C ASP A 25 -0.95 -2.52 -11.28
N THR A 26 0.23 -3.07 -10.93
CA THR A 26 0.36 -4.17 -9.98
C THR A 26 1.32 -3.82 -8.86
N LEU A 27 1.04 -4.32 -7.64
CA LEU A 27 1.98 -4.24 -6.54
C LEU A 27 3.07 -5.31 -6.72
N LEU A 28 4.31 -4.86 -6.93
CA LEU A 28 5.48 -5.75 -6.98
C LEU A 28 5.89 -6.17 -5.57
N LYS A 29 6.62 -7.29 -5.46
CA LYS A 29 7.18 -7.76 -4.19
C LYS A 29 8.13 -6.70 -3.62
N TYR A 30 8.06 -6.48 -2.29
CA TYR A 30 8.97 -5.57 -1.60
C TYR A 30 10.44 -6.00 -1.78
N ASN A 31 11.27 -5.08 -2.23
CA ASN A 31 12.68 -5.34 -2.52
C ASN A 31 13.57 -5.01 -1.31
N ASP A 32 13.51 -5.88 -0.29
CA ASP A 32 14.26 -5.71 0.95
C ASP A 32 15.79 -5.64 0.71
N SER A 33 16.31 -6.45 -0.20
CA SER A 33 17.74 -6.51 -0.49
C SER A 33 18.28 -5.19 -1.05
N LEU A 34 17.54 -4.60 -1.99
CA LEU A 34 17.93 -3.33 -2.61
C LEU A 34 17.80 -2.17 -1.62
N VAL A 35 16.72 -2.13 -0.84
CA VAL A 35 16.52 -1.12 0.22
C VAL A 35 17.66 -1.17 1.24
N ARG A 36 18.03 -2.35 1.73
CA ARG A 36 19.16 -2.51 2.67
C ARG A 36 20.49 -2.09 2.06
N SER A 37 20.70 -2.37 0.76
CA SER A 37 21.91 -1.96 0.07
C SER A 37 22.03 -0.44 -0.04
N ILE A 38 20.93 0.25 -0.34
CA ILE A 38 20.90 1.73 -0.37
C ILE A 38 21.13 2.32 1.02
N ILE A 39 20.56 1.74 2.06
CA ILE A 39 20.78 2.18 3.44
C ILE A 39 22.26 2.02 3.82
N ARG A 40 22.91 0.94 3.39
CA ARG A 40 24.34 0.72 3.63
C ARG A 40 25.18 1.78 2.90
N GLU A 41 24.90 2.01 1.62
CA GLU A 41 25.55 3.07 0.83
C GLU A 41 25.39 4.45 1.49
N LEU A 42 24.19 4.77 1.97
CA LEU A 42 23.94 6.03 2.70
C LEU A 42 24.84 6.17 3.93
N ARG A 43 24.97 5.11 4.73
CA ARG A 43 25.84 5.14 5.94
C ARG A 43 27.32 5.28 5.59
N GLU A 44 27.76 4.70 4.50
CA GLU A 44 29.14 4.84 4.00
C GLU A 44 29.41 6.28 3.51
N LEU A 45 28.46 6.86 2.76
CA LEU A 45 28.55 8.25 2.31
C LEU A 45 28.49 9.25 3.48
N GLU A 46 27.66 9.00 4.49
CA GLU A 46 27.59 9.83 5.69
C GLU A 46 28.92 9.81 6.46
N LYS A 47 29.52 8.63 6.63
CA LYS A 47 30.86 8.51 7.27
C LYS A 47 31.93 9.26 6.48
N ALA A 48 31.96 9.10 5.17
CA ALA A 48 32.91 9.81 4.32
C ALA A 48 32.73 11.35 4.39
N ALA A 49 31.49 11.80 4.38
CA ALA A 49 31.17 13.23 4.54
C ALA A 49 31.61 13.79 5.89
N ILE A 50 31.43 13.07 7.00
CA ILE A 50 31.91 13.45 8.33
C ILE A 50 33.43 13.54 8.34
N THR A 51 34.14 12.53 7.82
CA THR A 51 35.60 12.52 7.77
C THR A 51 36.15 13.73 6.99
N ILE A 52 35.51 14.11 5.88
CA ILE A 52 35.93 15.31 5.12
C ILE A 52 35.66 16.59 5.94
N ALA A 53 34.48 16.69 6.57
CA ALA A 53 34.16 17.85 7.38
C ALA A 53 35.09 18.05 8.60
N GLU A 54 35.64 16.96 9.15
CA GLU A 54 36.61 16.99 10.24
C GLU A 54 38.02 17.37 9.76
N ASN A 55 38.42 16.94 8.57
CA ASN A 55 39.77 17.14 8.03
C ASN A 55 39.92 18.46 7.25
N GLU A 56 38.85 18.96 6.65
CA GLU A 56 38.83 20.16 5.82
C GLU A 56 37.87 21.19 6.43
N PRO A 57 38.34 22.17 7.18
CA PRO A 57 37.49 23.19 7.77
C PRO A 57 36.83 24.05 6.68
N MET A 58 35.62 24.55 6.97
CA MET A 58 34.93 25.50 6.11
C MET A 58 35.78 26.74 5.89
N THR A 59 36.07 27.06 4.63
CA THR A 59 36.79 28.28 4.23
C THR A 59 35.80 29.41 3.94
N ALA A 60 36.33 30.65 3.81
CA ALA A 60 35.51 31.80 3.43
C ALA A 60 34.85 31.63 2.04
N GLU A 61 35.38 30.75 1.20
CA GLU A 61 34.84 30.42 -0.13
C GLU A 61 33.71 29.37 -0.08
N GLY A 62 33.40 28.77 1.08
CA GLY A 62 32.34 27.79 1.27
C GLY A 62 32.82 26.39 1.70
N PRO A 63 31.93 25.42 1.69
CA PRO A 63 32.26 24.04 2.05
C PRO A 63 33.14 23.38 0.99
N PRO A 64 33.96 22.37 1.35
CA PRO A 64 34.77 21.60 0.42
C PRO A 64 33.90 20.99 -0.72
N PRO A 65 34.32 21.07 -1.98
CA PRO A 65 33.54 20.53 -3.11
C PRO A 65 33.17 19.04 -2.96
N ALA A 66 34.07 18.26 -2.37
CA ALA A 66 33.84 16.84 -2.09
C ALA A 66 32.65 16.66 -1.13
N LEU A 67 32.51 17.49 -0.10
CA LEU A 67 31.37 17.44 0.84
C LEU A 67 30.03 17.69 0.14
N ILE A 68 30.00 18.64 -0.81
CA ILE A 68 28.80 18.94 -1.61
C ILE A 68 28.38 17.73 -2.43
N ILE A 69 29.35 17.02 -3.04
CA ILE A 69 29.08 15.81 -3.86
C ILE A 69 28.49 14.71 -2.97
N TYR A 70 29.10 14.40 -1.83
CA TYR A 70 28.56 13.41 -0.90
C TYR A 70 27.18 13.77 -0.38
N GLN A 71 26.98 15.03 0.01
CA GLN A 71 25.68 15.51 0.49
C GLN A 71 24.59 15.40 -0.59
N THR A 72 24.93 15.70 -1.84
CA THR A 72 24.01 15.56 -2.98
C THR A 72 23.66 14.09 -3.23
N ALA A 73 24.63 13.18 -3.19
CA ALA A 73 24.40 11.74 -3.32
C ALA A 73 23.52 11.18 -2.19
N ILE A 74 23.77 11.58 -0.95
CA ILE A 74 22.97 11.23 0.22
C ILE A 74 21.51 11.69 0.03
N ASN A 75 21.32 12.95 -0.33
CA ASN A 75 19.97 13.53 -0.53
C ASN A 75 19.22 12.84 -1.67
N ARG A 76 19.92 12.48 -2.76
CA ARG A 76 19.34 11.73 -3.86
C ARG A 76 18.86 10.37 -3.40
N ASN A 77 19.69 9.59 -2.73
CA ASN A 77 19.36 8.27 -2.22
C ASN A 77 18.19 8.32 -1.21
N LYS A 78 18.18 9.30 -0.30
CA LYS A 78 17.06 9.53 0.63
C LYS A 78 15.75 9.80 -0.14
N ARG A 79 15.77 10.65 -1.16
CA ARG A 79 14.59 10.93 -2.01
C ARG A 79 14.09 9.68 -2.74
N CYS A 80 14.99 8.86 -3.28
CA CYS A 80 14.63 7.63 -3.98
C CYS A 80 13.95 6.63 -3.03
N LEU A 81 14.48 6.45 -1.81
CA LEU A 81 13.88 5.61 -0.78
C LEU A 81 12.49 6.11 -0.37
N LEU A 82 12.37 7.41 -0.09
CA LEU A 82 11.09 8.02 0.29
C LEU A 82 10.05 7.88 -0.83
N ALA A 83 10.45 8.15 -2.08
CA ALA A 83 9.56 8.00 -3.23
C ALA A 83 9.08 6.56 -3.42
N TYR A 84 9.97 5.56 -3.24
CA TYR A 84 9.61 4.15 -3.31
C TYR A 84 8.59 3.77 -2.23
N HIS A 85 8.85 4.14 -0.98
CA HIS A 85 7.94 3.82 0.11
C HIS A 85 6.60 4.55 -0.03
N MET A 86 6.62 5.83 -0.42
CA MET A 86 5.39 6.60 -0.65
C MET A 86 4.54 5.99 -1.76
N HIS A 87 5.15 5.67 -2.91
CA HIS A 87 4.47 5.01 -4.02
C HIS A 87 3.80 3.69 -3.57
N ARG A 88 4.51 2.87 -2.80
CA ARG A 88 3.95 1.61 -2.29
C ARG A 88 2.82 1.84 -1.28
N THR A 89 2.99 2.81 -0.39
CA THR A 89 1.95 3.19 0.59
C THR A 89 0.68 3.69 -0.10
N ASP A 90 0.82 4.51 -1.15
CA ASP A 90 -0.32 4.96 -1.94
C ASP A 90 -1.05 3.79 -2.61
N ARG A 91 -0.30 2.88 -3.25
CA ARG A 91 -0.87 1.65 -3.82
C ARG A 91 -1.60 0.78 -2.79
N LEU A 92 -1.08 0.67 -1.58
CA LEU A 92 -1.73 -0.08 -0.51
C LEU A 92 -3.03 0.59 -0.06
N ARG A 93 -3.08 1.92 -0.03
CA ARG A 93 -4.32 2.66 0.24
C ARG A 93 -5.35 2.46 -0.87
N ASP A 94 -4.92 2.54 -2.13
CA ASP A 94 -5.81 2.28 -3.27
C ASP A 94 -6.41 0.87 -3.19
N MET A 95 -5.59 -0.14 -2.91
CA MET A 95 -6.04 -1.53 -2.72
C MET A 95 -7.00 -1.66 -1.52
N TYR A 96 -6.75 -0.93 -0.44
CA TYR A 96 -7.62 -0.94 0.74
C TYR A 96 -9.02 -0.39 0.40
N TRP A 97 -9.08 0.73 -0.32
CA TRP A 97 -10.35 1.32 -0.72
C TRP A 97 -11.04 0.51 -1.83
N ALA A 98 -10.31 -0.05 -2.77
CA ALA A 98 -10.85 -0.96 -3.78
C ALA A 98 -11.47 -2.23 -3.16
N ALA A 99 -10.97 -2.66 -1.99
CA ALA A 99 -11.55 -3.77 -1.23
C ALA A 99 -12.66 -3.32 -0.26
N GLY A 100 -13.19 -2.10 -0.39
CA GLY A 100 -14.24 -1.57 0.49
C GLY A 100 -13.83 -1.49 1.95
N GLY A 101 -12.54 -1.25 2.26
CA GLY A 101 -12.02 -1.20 3.63
C GLY A 101 -11.88 -2.56 4.32
N ALA A 102 -12.01 -3.68 3.59
CA ALA A 102 -11.93 -5.02 4.15
C ALA A 102 -10.47 -5.49 4.30
N LEU A 103 -9.79 -5.05 5.34
CA LEU A 103 -8.43 -5.47 5.65
C LEU A 103 -8.24 -7.00 5.69
N PRO A 104 -9.14 -7.80 6.31
CA PRO A 104 -9.00 -9.26 6.32
C PRO A 104 -8.94 -9.87 4.93
N HIS A 105 -9.67 -9.34 3.97
CA HIS A 105 -9.66 -9.81 2.58
C HIS A 105 -8.28 -9.60 1.94
N ILE A 106 -7.66 -8.44 2.13
CA ILE A 106 -6.33 -8.14 1.59
C ILE A 106 -5.25 -9.05 2.22
N LEU A 107 -5.29 -9.23 3.54
CA LEU A 107 -4.28 -9.99 4.28
C LEU A 107 -4.45 -11.51 4.17
N SER A 108 -5.66 -12.02 3.87
CA SER A 108 -5.91 -13.45 3.63
C SER A 108 -5.47 -13.90 2.24
N ASN A 109 -5.34 -12.97 1.30
CA ASN A 109 -4.82 -13.26 -0.03
C ASN A 109 -3.31 -13.52 0.07
N THR A 110 -2.90 -14.79 -0.11
CA THR A 110 -1.51 -15.25 0.01
C THR A 110 -0.57 -14.55 -0.97
N ASP A 111 -1.07 -14.23 -2.17
CA ASP A 111 -0.31 -13.57 -3.22
C ASP A 111 0.02 -12.12 -2.84
N THR A 112 -0.97 -11.38 -2.37
CA THR A 112 -0.79 -10.01 -1.88
C THR A 112 0.09 -10.01 -0.63
N ARG A 113 -0.20 -10.90 0.33
CA ARG A 113 0.54 -11.01 1.57
C ARG A 113 2.03 -11.29 1.35
N GLY A 114 2.37 -12.12 0.36
CA GLY A 114 3.76 -12.45 -0.01
C GLY A 114 4.53 -11.29 -0.66
N LYS A 115 3.85 -10.25 -1.12
CA LYS A 115 4.44 -9.04 -1.72
C LYS A 115 4.70 -7.94 -0.70
N LEU A 116 4.12 -8.03 0.51
CA LEU A 116 4.21 -7.01 1.55
C LEU A 116 5.40 -7.24 2.48
N SER A 117 6.02 -6.14 2.90
CA SER A 117 6.95 -6.13 4.02
C SER A 117 6.18 -6.17 5.36
N PRO A 118 6.82 -6.60 6.48
CA PRO A 118 6.20 -6.55 7.81
C PRO A 118 5.70 -5.15 8.18
N HIS A 119 6.48 -4.12 7.89
CA HIS A 119 6.12 -2.73 8.17
C HIS A 119 4.90 -2.24 7.37
N GLU A 120 4.75 -2.69 6.12
CA GLU A 120 3.58 -2.38 5.30
C GLU A 120 2.31 -3.04 5.84
N VAL A 121 2.42 -4.23 6.40
CA VAL A 121 1.30 -4.90 7.09
C VAL A 121 0.89 -4.14 8.34
N ASP A 122 1.86 -3.71 9.14
CA ASP A 122 1.58 -2.93 10.34
C ASP A 122 0.98 -1.57 10.00
N TYR A 123 1.47 -0.94 8.92
CA TYR A 123 0.86 0.28 8.37
C TYR A 123 -0.62 0.06 8.00
N LEU A 124 -0.95 -1.01 7.26
CA LEU A 124 -2.34 -1.31 6.87
C LEU A 124 -3.25 -1.54 8.08
N LYS A 125 -2.74 -2.20 9.13
CA LYS A 125 -3.49 -2.39 10.39
C LYS A 125 -3.78 -1.06 11.08
N GLN A 126 -2.77 -0.18 11.18
CA GLN A 126 -2.93 1.14 11.79
C GLN A 126 -3.86 2.03 10.96
N TYR A 127 -3.71 2.00 9.64
CA TYR A 127 -4.58 2.72 8.73
C TYR A 127 -6.04 2.27 8.86
N ASN A 128 -6.30 0.97 8.87
CA ASN A 128 -7.63 0.43 9.12
C ASN A 128 -8.19 0.85 10.47
N ALA A 129 -7.39 0.85 11.53
CA ALA A 129 -7.82 1.30 12.85
C ALA A 129 -8.27 2.77 12.81
N SER A 130 -7.49 3.65 12.16
CA SER A 130 -7.83 5.07 12.00
C SER A 130 -9.11 5.27 11.17
N VAL A 131 -9.29 4.48 10.10
CA VAL A 131 -10.51 4.54 9.27
C VAL A 131 -11.73 4.07 10.07
N MET A 132 -11.60 3.00 10.87
CA MET A 132 -12.69 2.50 11.71
C MET A 132 -13.06 3.48 12.84
N GLU A 133 -12.07 4.13 13.43
CA GLU A 133 -12.29 5.20 14.41
C GLU A 133 -13.06 6.36 13.77
N PHE A 134 -12.62 6.83 12.61
CA PHE A 134 -13.30 7.89 11.86
C PHE A 134 -14.72 7.49 11.47
N ARG A 135 -14.94 6.26 10.97
CA ARG A 135 -16.25 5.73 10.65
C ARG A 135 -17.20 5.74 11.89
N GLY A 136 -16.67 5.42 13.06
CA GLY A 136 -17.42 5.42 14.31
C GLY A 136 -17.99 6.79 14.70
N THR A 137 -17.47 7.89 14.16
CA THR A 137 -17.99 9.25 14.43
C THR A 137 -19.30 9.54 13.71
N PHE A 138 -19.67 8.77 12.68
CA PHE A 138 -20.86 9.02 11.85
C PHE A 138 -22.10 8.21 12.26
N SER A 139 -22.19 7.74 13.49
CA SER A 139 -23.42 7.14 14.07
C SER A 139 -24.12 6.06 13.23
N GLY A 140 -23.43 5.44 12.29
CA GLY A 140 -23.97 4.39 11.42
C GLY A 140 -24.85 4.87 10.25
N GLU A 141 -25.13 6.16 10.15
CA GLU A 141 -25.96 6.72 9.06
C GLU A 141 -25.17 6.88 7.74
N LEU A 142 -23.85 6.99 7.83
CA LEU A 142 -22.96 7.12 6.67
C LEU A 142 -21.91 6.03 6.65
N ASP A 143 -21.97 5.16 5.66
CA ASP A 143 -20.91 4.19 5.40
C ASP A 143 -19.91 4.72 4.35
N ILE A 144 -18.77 5.22 4.83
CA ILE A 144 -17.70 5.75 4.00
C ILE A 144 -16.96 4.66 3.20
N THR A 145 -17.20 3.37 3.50
CA THR A 145 -16.56 2.24 2.82
C THR A 145 -17.43 1.68 1.70
N SER A 146 -18.68 2.12 1.58
CA SER A 146 -19.56 1.71 0.48
C SER A 146 -19.05 2.33 -0.83
N GLY A 147 -18.88 1.49 -1.84
CA GLY A 147 -18.45 1.92 -3.17
C GLY A 147 -19.59 2.63 -3.91
N ILE A 148 -19.63 3.96 -3.82
CA ILE A 148 -20.68 4.80 -4.43
C ILE A 148 -20.31 5.20 -5.88
N GLU A 149 -19.18 4.72 -6.40
CA GLU A 149 -18.66 5.13 -7.72
C GLU A 149 -19.57 4.75 -8.88
N HIS A 150 -20.35 3.68 -8.74
CA HIS A 150 -21.29 3.25 -9.76
C HIS A 150 -22.65 2.92 -9.14
N PRO A 151 -23.74 3.54 -9.60
CA PRO A 151 -25.07 3.16 -9.15
C PRO A 151 -25.35 1.68 -9.52
N PRO A 152 -26.03 0.91 -8.66
CA PRO A 152 -26.40 -0.46 -8.96
C PRO A 152 -27.26 -0.49 -10.22
N LYS A 153 -26.91 -1.35 -11.18
CA LYS A 153 -27.66 -1.50 -12.44
C LYS A 153 -29.01 -2.15 -12.21
N ASP A 154 -29.08 -3.10 -11.31
CA ASP A 154 -30.28 -3.85 -10.96
C ASP A 154 -30.61 -3.71 -9.48
N LEU A 155 -31.92 -3.62 -9.18
CA LEU A 155 -32.42 -3.51 -7.81
C LEU A 155 -32.11 -4.77 -6.99
N HIS A 156 -32.17 -5.95 -7.61
CA HIS A 156 -31.91 -7.24 -6.97
C HIS A 156 -30.79 -7.97 -7.71
N ALA A 157 -29.93 -8.64 -6.96
CA ALA A 157 -28.88 -9.48 -7.49
C ALA A 157 -29.05 -10.91 -6.96
N VAL A 158 -28.78 -11.89 -7.83
CA VAL A 158 -28.67 -13.29 -7.44
C VAL A 158 -27.22 -13.52 -7.04
N VAL A 159 -26.98 -13.87 -5.78
CA VAL A 159 -25.63 -14.06 -5.26
C VAL A 159 -25.43 -15.45 -4.69
N ARG A 160 -24.22 -15.97 -4.83
CA ARG A 160 -23.73 -17.17 -4.18
C ARG A 160 -22.80 -16.77 -3.05
N VAL A 161 -22.98 -17.37 -1.89
CA VAL A 161 -22.12 -17.15 -0.72
C VAL A 161 -20.81 -17.92 -0.91
N VAL A 162 -19.70 -17.21 -1.00
CA VAL A 162 -18.34 -17.78 -1.12
C VAL A 162 -17.77 -18.07 0.24
N ARG A 163 -18.06 -17.23 1.22
CA ARG A 163 -17.62 -17.36 2.62
C ARG A 163 -18.76 -16.98 3.56
N ASP A 164 -18.80 -17.60 4.72
CA ASP A 164 -19.80 -17.26 5.75
C ASP A 164 -19.70 -15.80 6.15
N CYS A 165 -20.80 -15.07 6.03
CA CYS A 165 -20.88 -13.63 6.37
C CYS A 165 -21.65 -13.42 7.68
N GLY A 166 -22.27 -14.47 8.24
CA GLY A 166 -23.18 -14.35 9.37
C GLY A 166 -24.54 -13.77 8.98
N THR A 167 -25.25 -13.28 9.97
CA THR A 167 -26.61 -12.73 9.80
C THR A 167 -26.52 -11.25 9.42
N ILE A 168 -27.08 -10.91 8.28
CA ILE A 168 -27.15 -9.54 7.76
C ILE A 168 -28.59 -9.09 7.69
N THR A 169 -28.84 -7.88 8.16
CA THR A 169 -30.15 -7.24 8.08
C THR A 169 -30.37 -6.68 6.68
N THR A 170 -31.39 -7.17 6.00
CA THR A 170 -31.84 -6.70 4.70
C THR A 170 -33.27 -6.15 4.81
N GLU A 171 -33.78 -5.48 3.80
CA GLU A 171 -35.20 -5.03 3.79
C GLU A 171 -36.22 -6.19 3.97
N LEU A 172 -35.85 -7.39 3.55
CA LEU A 172 -36.69 -8.61 3.71
C LEU A 172 -36.53 -9.27 5.10
N GLY A 173 -35.73 -8.69 5.97
CA GLY A 173 -35.42 -9.22 7.30
C GLY A 173 -33.95 -9.70 7.43
N ASN A 174 -33.70 -10.41 8.51
CA ASN A 174 -32.36 -10.96 8.77
C ASN A 174 -32.12 -12.23 7.96
N ILE A 175 -31.10 -12.24 7.13
CA ILE A 175 -30.69 -13.38 6.32
C ILE A 175 -29.33 -13.88 6.84
N ASP A 176 -29.23 -15.18 7.09
CA ASP A 176 -27.98 -15.85 7.47
C ASP A 176 -27.27 -16.38 6.21
N PHE A 177 -26.17 -15.73 5.82
CA PHE A 177 -25.42 -16.06 4.62
C PHE A 177 -24.38 -17.15 4.89
N LYS A 178 -24.77 -18.41 4.66
CA LYS A 178 -23.87 -19.58 4.78
C LYS A 178 -23.24 -19.95 3.46
N GLN A 179 -21.98 -20.36 3.50
CA GLN A 179 -21.20 -20.77 2.34
C GLN A 179 -21.96 -21.78 1.45
N GLY A 180 -21.93 -21.53 0.14
CA GLY A 180 -22.54 -22.37 -0.89
C GLY A 180 -24.03 -22.10 -1.17
N GLN A 181 -24.71 -21.32 -0.33
CA GLN A 181 -26.11 -20.95 -0.55
C GLN A 181 -26.24 -19.85 -1.61
N ARG A 182 -27.43 -19.77 -2.22
CA ARG A 182 -27.77 -18.71 -3.19
C ARG A 182 -28.98 -17.94 -2.67
N PHE A 183 -28.90 -16.63 -2.83
CA PHE A 183 -29.96 -15.71 -2.42
C PHE A 183 -30.22 -14.70 -3.52
N THR A 184 -31.50 -14.31 -3.63
CA THR A 184 -31.88 -13.10 -4.39
C THR A 184 -32.16 -12.02 -3.39
N VAL A 185 -31.30 -11.00 -3.35
CA VAL A 185 -31.37 -9.92 -2.36
C VAL A 185 -31.18 -8.58 -3.05
N ARG A 186 -31.63 -7.52 -2.39
CA ARG A 186 -31.44 -6.17 -2.90
C ARG A 186 -29.95 -5.85 -2.98
N ARG A 187 -29.52 -5.37 -4.14
CA ARG A 187 -28.09 -5.07 -4.39
C ARG A 187 -27.52 -4.09 -3.39
N ALA A 188 -28.28 -3.03 -3.02
CA ALA A 188 -27.86 -2.03 -2.07
C ALA A 188 -27.47 -2.61 -0.69
N ASP A 189 -28.13 -3.70 -0.26
CA ASP A 189 -27.89 -4.30 1.06
C ASP A 189 -26.63 -5.15 1.10
N ILE A 190 -26.17 -5.64 -0.07
CA ILE A 190 -25.10 -6.66 -0.18
C ILE A 190 -23.91 -6.20 -1.01
N GLU A 191 -23.94 -5.01 -1.61
CA GLU A 191 -22.88 -4.54 -2.52
C GLU A 191 -21.52 -4.52 -1.84
N HIS A 192 -21.46 -4.10 -0.59
CA HIS A 192 -20.24 -4.12 0.21
C HIS A 192 -19.66 -5.53 0.40
N LEU A 193 -20.51 -6.58 0.46
CA LEU A 193 -20.07 -7.97 0.59
C LEU A 193 -19.59 -8.54 -0.74
N ILE A 194 -20.15 -8.08 -1.85
CA ILE A 194 -19.69 -8.45 -3.20
C ILE A 194 -18.30 -7.84 -3.41
N VAL A 195 -18.11 -6.56 -3.12
CA VAL A 195 -16.81 -5.88 -3.21
C VAL A 195 -15.77 -6.54 -2.30
N GLN A 196 -16.17 -6.99 -1.12
CA GLN A 196 -15.30 -7.69 -0.16
C GLN A 196 -15.01 -9.14 -0.54
N GLY A 197 -15.65 -9.68 -1.60
CA GLY A 197 -15.44 -11.06 -2.06
C GLY A 197 -16.06 -12.13 -1.17
N TYR A 198 -17.01 -11.78 -0.31
CA TYR A 198 -17.80 -12.75 0.46
C TYR A 198 -18.94 -13.34 -0.38
N LEU A 199 -19.48 -12.55 -1.27
CA LEU A 199 -20.55 -12.91 -2.18
C LEU A 199 -20.06 -12.80 -3.63
N GLU A 200 -20.50 -13.73 -4.48
CA GLU A 200 -20.25 -13.72 -5.92
C GLU A 200 -21.59 -13.61 -6.64
N GLU A 201 -21.68 -12.65 -7.56
CA GLU A 201 -22.89 -12.49 -8.39
C GLU A 201 -22.97 -13.64 -9.40
N VAL A 202 -24.14 -14.28 -9.47
CA VAL A 202 -24.44 -15.37 -10.40
C VAL A 202 -25.37 -14.81 -11.46
N LEU A 203 -24.85 -14.71 -12.68
CA LEU A 203 -25.62 -14.33 -13.86
C LEU A 203 -26.59 -15.46 -14.30
#